data_7df96df159974d272ee4003182328ea3
#
_entry.id   7df96df159974d272ee4003182328ea3
#
_cell.length_a   1.000
_cell.length_b   1.000
_cell.length_c   1.000
_cell.angle_alpha   90.00
_cell.angle_beta   90.00
_cell.angle_gamma   90.00
#
_symmetry.space_group_name_H-M   'P 1'
#
loop_
_entity.id
_entity.type
_entity.pdbx_description
1 polymer ?
#
loop_
_entity_poly.entity_id
_entity_poly.type
_entity_poly.pdbx_seq_one_letter_code
_entity_poly.pdbx_strand_id
1 'polypeptide(L)'
;EAIEAYQMVLTDRLRVLGDDHPDTLTTRHNLAVVLLESGRVEEAIEAYQMVLTDRLRVLGPNHPTTLKTRDDLVKMLNATGRFDETASVYQSVVEARLSSSDPDDPDVLDARDDLAWALGRAKRFDEALADYLKLIAEYERVMGVDDPDTLTARNNYICTLKNSGKIVEAVALYRELLSDVERVLGADDEFAQEIAQRLSEWES
;
A
#
# COMPACT_ATOMS: atom_id res chain seq x y z
N GLU A 1 13.41 -11.18 28.39
CA GLU A 1 14.86 -11.27 28.05
C GLU A 1 15.19 -10.64 26.70
N ALA A 2 14.57 -11.05 25.55
CA ALA A 2 14.92 -10.47 24.25
C ALA A 2 14.54 -8.98 24.13
N ILE A 3 13.35 -8.59 24.59
CA ILE A 3 12.89 -7.18 24.62
C ILE A 3 13.85 -6.33 25.45
N GLU A 4 14.20 -6.76 26.65
CA GLU A 4 15.12 -6.06 27.55
C GLU A 4 16.50 -5.86 26.90
N ALA A 5 17.01 -6.92 26.24
CA ALA A 5 18.27 -6.85 25.53
C ALA A 5 18.25 -5.79 24.39
N TYR A 6 17.18 -5.77 23.58
CA TYR A 6 17.04 -4.75 22.54
C TYR A 6 16.88 -3.34 23.11
N GLN A 7 16.16 -3.18 24.23
CA GLN A 7 16.02 -1.88 24.92
C GLN A 7 17.37 -1.37 25.45
N MET A 8 18.22 -2.24 26.01
CA MET A 8 19.56 -1.87 26.45
C MET A 8 20.43 -1.42 25.26
N VAL A 9 20.46 -2.21 24.17
CA VAL A 9 21.20 -1.87 22.95
C VAL A 9 20.69 -0.56 22.36
N LEU A 10 19.37 -0.35 22.34
CA LEU A 10 18.76 0.88 21.85
C LEU A 10 19.20 2.09 22.68
N THR A 11 19.20 1.98 24.01
CA THR A 11 19.63 3.05 24.90
C THR A 11 21.09 3.45 24.62
N ASP A 12 21.98 2.46 24.45
CA ASP A 12 23.39 2.74 24.15
C ASP A 12 23.56 3.36 22.75
N ARG A 13 22.83 2.85 21.73
CA ARG A 13 22.87 3.42 20.37
C ARG A 13 22.34 4.85 20.32
N LEU A 14 21.25 5.14 21.01
CA LEU A 14 20.73 6.51 21.13
C LEU A 14 21.78 7.46 21.72
N ARG A 15 22.45 7.03 22.76
CA ARG A 15 23.48 7.84 23.44
C ARG A 15 24.71 8.06 22.56
N VAL A 16 25.17 7.07 21.81
CA VAL A 16 26.46 7.09 21.08
C VAL A 16 26.29 7.56 19.62
N LEU A 17 25.22 7.12 18.95
CA LEU A 17 25.01 7.33 17.52
C LEU A 17 23.93 8.36 17.22
N GLY A 18 23.00 8.58 18.17
CA GLY A 18 21.83 9.44 17.98
C GLY A 18 20.61 8.73 17.38
N ASP A 19 19.51 9.47 17.32
CA ASP A 19 18.19 8.96 16.90
C ASP A 19 18.16 8.55 15.43
N ASP A 20 18.81 9.30 14.57
CA ASP A 20 18.74 9.18 13.11
C ASP A 20 19.75 8.20 12.52
N HIS A 21 20.60 7.62 13.34
CA HIS A 21 21.62 6.68 12.83
C HIS A 21 20.97 5.39 12.31
N PRO A 22 21.38 4.87 11.14
CA PRO A 22 20.78 3.66 10.54
C PRO A 22 20.75 2.46 11.49
N ASP A 23 21.78 2.28 12.31
CA ASP A 23 21.82 1.19 13.29
C ASP A 23 20.83 1.41 14.44
N THR A 24 20.58 2.65 14.86
CA THR A 24 19.56 2.98 15.86
C THR A 24 18.17 2.66 15.32
N LEU A 25 17.88 3.10 14.09
CA LEU A 25 16.62 2.79 13.39
C LEU A 25 16.43 1.28 13.18
N THR A 26 17.51 0.54 12.88
CA THR A 26 17.47 -0.91 12.77
C THR A 26 17.17 -1.58 14.11
N THR A 27 17.73 -1.06 15.22
CA THR A 27 17.44 -1.60 16.56
C THR A 27 15.98 -1.37 16.95
N ARG A 28 15.43 -0.18 16.66
CA ARG A 28 14.00 0.12 16.89
C ARG A 28 13.09 -0.82 16.08
N HIS A 29 13.41 -1.07 14.79
CA HIS A 29 12.68 -2.02 13.98
C HIS A 29 12.72 -3.44 14.56
N ASN A 30 13.90 -3.93 14.97
CA ASN A 30 14.04 -5.25 15.56
C ASN A 30 13.32 -5.38 16.92
N LEU A 31 13.26 -4.29 17.69
CA LEU A 31 12.47 -4.26 18.92
C LEU A 31 10.97 -4.41 18.60
N ALA A 32 10.47 -3.77 17.54
CA ALA A 32 9.09 -3.94 17.10
C ALA A 32 8.79 -5.39 16.68
N VAL A 33 9.74 -6.06 15.98
CA VAL A 33 9.62 -7.49 15.64
C VAL A 33 9.48 -8.34 16.91
N VAL A 34 10.35 -8.16 17.89
CA VAL A 34 10.33 -8.97 19.13
C VAL A 34 9.09 -8.66 19.97
N LEU A 35 8.58 -7.43 19.96
CA LEU A 35 7.30 -7.11 20.59
C LEU A 35 6.15 -7.89 19.95
N LEU A 36 6.11 -7.94 18.62
CA LEU A 36 5.11 -8.71 17.88
C LEU A 36 5.21 -10.22 18.18
N GLU A 37 6.40 -10.79 18.15
CA GLU A 37 6.65 -12.21 18.48
C GLU A 37 6.25 -12.55 19.94
N SER A 38 6.29 -11.57 20.82
CA SER A 38 5.88 -11.69 22.23
C SER A 38 4.37 -11.47 22.42
N GLY A 39 3.59 -11.28 21.35
CA GLY A 39 2.15 -11.02 21.41
C GLY A 39 1.77 -9.59 21.85
N ARG A 40 2.74 -8.67 21.97
CA ARG A 40 2.52 -7.25 22.33
C ARG A 40 2.20 -6.44 21.08
N VAL A 41 1.07 -6.76 20.42
CA VAL A 41 0.72 -6.28 19.08
C VAL A 41 0.62 -4.75 19.02
N GLU A 42 -0.07 -4.12 19.98
CA GLU A 42 -0.26 -2.66 20.00
C GLU A 42 1.08 -1.94 20.12
N GLU A 43 1.93 -2.39 21.00
CA GLU A 43 3.26 -1.79 21.17
C GLU A 43 4.17 -2.00 19.95
N ALA A 44 4.01 -3.14 19.27
CA ALA A 44 4.71 -3.39 18.01
C ALA A 44 4.24 -2.43 16.91
N ILE A 45 2.93 -2.18 16.78
CA ILE A 45 2.36 -1.22 15.82
C ILE A 45 2.92 0.17 16.07
N GLU A 46 2.85 0.67 17.32
CA GLU A 46 3.38 1.98 17.68
C GLU A 46 4.89 2.09 17.37
N ALA A 47 5.65 1.05 17.70
CA ALA A 47 7.09 1.04 17.43
C ALA A 47 7.39 1.06 15.92
N TYR A 48 6.65 0.29 15.11
CA TYR A 48 6.80 0.32 13.65
C TYR A 48 6.41 1.66 13.03
N GLN A 49 5.32 2.30 13.51
CA GLN A 49 4.90 3.63 13.03
C GLN A 49 5.98 4.68 13.29
N MET A 50 6.58 4.69 14.48
CA MET A 50 7.69 5.60 14.81
C MET A 50 8.90 5.36 13.91
N VAL A 51 9.31 4.09 13.73
CA VAL A 51 10.47 3.76 12.88
C VAL A 51 10.20 4.11 11.42
N LEU A 52 8.99 3.88 10.92
CA LEU A 52 8.64 4.25 9.55
C LEU A 52 8.72 5.76 9.34
N THR A 53 8.18 6.55 10.26
CA THR A 53 8.25 8.02 10.21
C THR A 53 9.70 8.51 10.14
N ASP A 54 10.56 7.98 11.01
CA ASP A 54 11.99 8.35 11.02
C ASP A 54 12.70 7.90 9.74
N ARG A 55 12.44 6.67 9.25
CA ARG A 55 13.03 6.17 8.01
C ARG A 55 12.58 6.93 6.77
N LEU A 56 11.31 7.31 6.67
CA LEU A 56 10.82 8.17 5.58
C LEU A 56 11.57 9.51 5.56
N ARG A 57 11.79 10.11 6.72
CA ARG A 57 12.49 11.38 6.86
C ARG A 57 13.99 11.27 6.57
N VAL A 58 14.67 10.23 7.10
CA VAL A 58 16.15 10.12 7.10
C VAL A 58 16.66 9.41 5.84
N LEU A 59 15.99 8.33 5.43
CA LEU A 59 16.43 7.44 4.35
C LEU A 59 15.63 7.63 3.06
N GLY A 60 14.47 8.23 3.16
CA GLY A 60 13.52 8.37 2.06
C GLY A 60 12.59 7.17 1.84
N PRO A 61 11.54 7.36 1.00
CA PRO A 61 10.48 6.38 0.80
C PRO A 61 10.94 5.11 0.06
N ASN A 62 11.94 5.21 -0.81
CA ASN A 62 12.39 4.10 -1.66
C ASN A 62 13.56 3.30 -1.06
N HIS A 63 14.02 3.67 0.15
CA HIS A 63 15.10 2.92 0.78
C HIS A 63 14.64 1.51 1.19
N PRO A 64 15.42 0.43 0.93
CA PRO A 64 14.98 -0.96 1.19
C PRO A 64 14.47 -1.20 2.62
N THR A 65 15.11 -0.59 3.62
CA THR A 65 14.68 -0.74 5.02
C THR A 65 13.42 0.06 5.35
N THR A 66 13.16 1.16 4.64
CA THR A 66 11.89 1.91 4.74
C THR A 66 10.75 1.08 4.18
N LEU A 67 10.93 0.54 2.95
CA LEU A 67 9.96 -0.35 2.31
C LEU A 67 9.65 -1.56 3.20
N LYS A 68 10.67 -2.22 3.73
CA LYS A 68 10.47 -3.34 4.65
C LYS A 68 9.65 -2.97 5.88
N THR A 69 9.92 -1.81 6.50
CA THR A 69 9.16 -1.38 7.68
C THR A 69 7.71 -1.08 7.35
N ARG A 70 7.46 -0.43 6.21
CA ARG A 70 6.11 -0.19 5.69
C ARG A 70 5.36 -1.51 5.52
N ASP A 71 5.98 -2.48 4.85
CA ASP A 71 5.34 -3.76 4.53
C ASP A 71 5.03 -4.56 5.80
N ASP A 72 5.96 -4.61 6.76
CA ASP A 72 5.76 -5.28 8.04
C ASP A 72 4.60 -4.61 8.83
N LEU A 73 4.54 -3.28 8.85
CA LEU A 73 3.47 -2.52 9.51
C LEU A 73 2.11 -2.73 8.82
N VAL A 74 2.05 -2.57 7.49
CA VAL A 74 0.83 -2.76 6.70
C VAL A 74 0.29 -4.18 6.84
N LYS A 75 1.16 -5.20 6.79
CA LYS A 75 0.76 -6.59 7.01
C LYS A 75 0.09 -6.78 8.37
N MET A 76 0.63 -6.19 9.40
CA MET A 76 0.10 -6.29 10.77
C MET A 76 -1.22 -5.53 10.92
N LEU A 77 -1.32 -4.31 10.39
CA LEU A 77 -2.54 -3.51 10.41
C LEU A 77 -3.68 -4.21 9.65
N ASN A 78 -3.38 -4.79 8.49
CA ASN A 78 -4.36 -5.55 7.70
C ASN A 78 -4.81 -6.82 8.43
N ALA A 79 -3.90 -7.56 9.07
CA ALA A 79 -4.22 -8.75 9.85
C ALA A 79 -5.11 -8.45 11.07
N THR A 80 -5.03 -7.24 11.61
CA THR A 80 -5.84 -6.75 12.73
C THR A 80 -7.08 -5.97 12.31
N GLY A 81 -7.31 -5.81 11.00
CA GLY A 81 -8.47 -5.07 10.45
C GLY A 81 -8.39 -3.54 10.60
N ARG A 82 -7.19 -2.99 10.87
CA ARG A 82 -6.97 -1.55 11.11
C ARG A 82 -6.74 -0.80 9.78
N PHE A 83 -7.69 -0.88 8.86
CA PHE A 83 -7.55 -0.36 7.51
C PHE A 83 -7.44 1.16 7.40
N ASP A 84 -8.04 1.93 8.32
CA ASP A 84 -7.85 3.38 8.37
C ASP A 84 -6.39 3.76 8.66
N GLU A 85 -5.74 2.98 9.51
CA GLU A 85 -4.31 3.19 9.80
C GLU A 85 -3.43 2.74 8.64
N THR A 86 -3.81 1.67 7.94
CA THR A 86 -3.16 1.29 6.67
C THR A 86 -3.22 2.45 5.67
N ALA A 87 -4.39 3.09 5.50
CA ALA A 87 -4.52 4.27 4.64
C ALA A 87 -3.64 5.43 5.11
N SER A 88 -3.54 5.66 6.43
CA SER A 88 -2.65 6.70 6.97
C SER A 88 -1.17 6.42 6.70
N VAL A 89 -0.75 5.15 6.74
CA VAL A 89 0.61 4.74 6.38
C VAL A 89 0.90 5.06 4.91
N TYR A 90 0.02 4.67 3.99
CA TYR A 90 0.21 4.97 2.57
C TYR A 90 0.13 6.46 2.26
N GLN A 91 -0.73 7.22 2.95
CA GLN A 91 -0.76 8.68 2.85
C GLN A 91 0.61 9.30 3.16
N SER A 92 1.26 8.85 4.25
CA SER A 92 2.61 9.33 4.61
C SER A 92 3.67 8.98 3.55
N VAL A 93 3.53 7.82 2.90
CA VAL A 93 4.43 7.43 1.80
C VAL A 93 4.21 8.30 0.56
N VAL A 94 2.95 8.57 0.19
CA VAL A 94 2.61 9.48 -0.91
C VAL A 94 3.20 10.88 -0.67
N GLU A 95 3.01 11.43 0.53
CA GLU A 95 3.56 12.74 0.89
C GLU A 95 5.10 12.77 0.81
N ALA A 96 5.75 11.72 1.30
CA ALA A 96 7.21 11.61 1.23
C ALA A 96 7.72 11.52 -0.22
N ARG A 97 7.04 10.77 -1.08
CA ARG A 97 7.39 10.67 -2.51
C ARG A 97 7.16 11.98 -3.24
N LEU A 98 6.01 12.63 -3.05
CA LEU A 98 5.72 13.95 -3.64
C LEU A 98 6.69 15.06 -3.20
N SER A 99 7.33 14.93 -2.04
CA SER A 99 8.34 15.88 -1.59
C SER A 99 9.67 15.78 -2.34
N SER A 100 9.93 14.67 -3.03
CA SER A 100 11.21 14.34 -3.66
C SER A 100 11.13 13.98 -5.14
N SER A 101 9.93 13.72 -5.67
CA SER A 101 9.70 13.27 -7.05
C SER A 101 8.58 14.06 -7.71
N ASP A 102 8.55 13.98 -9.05
CA ASP A 102 7.46 14.54 -9.86
C ASP A 102 6.15 13.81 -9.55
N PRO A 103 4.98 14.48 -9.54
CA PRO A 103 3.69 13.80 -9.39
C PRO A 103 3.41 12.71 -10.42
N ASP A 104 4.03 12.79 -11.60
CA ASP A 104 3.93 11.81 -12.67
C ASP A 104 4.95 10.67 -12.59
N ASP A 105 5.80 10.68 -11.57
CA ASP A 105 6.75 9.58 -11.32
C ASP A 105 5.98 8.28 -11.04
N PRO A 106 6.30 7.17 -11.73
CA PRO A 106 5.65 5.88 -11.51
C PRO A 106 5.59 5.47 -10.04
N ASP A 107 6.66 5.69 -9.29
CA ASP A 107 6.68 5.40 -7.85
C ASP A 107 5.65 6.21 -7.05
N VAL A 108 5.32 7.43 -7.49
CA VAL A 108 4.26 8.25 -6.86
C VAL A 108 2.89 7.71 -7.22
N LEU A 109 2.67 7.35 -8.48
CA LEU A 109 1.42 6.76 -8.95
C LEU A 109 1.12 5.44 -8.23
N ASP A 110 2.11 4.56 -8.09
CA ASP A 110 1.99 3.30 -7.34
C ASP A 110 1.61 3.52 -5.86
N ALA A 111 2.24 4.50 -5.20
CA ALA A 111 1.90 4.80 -3.81
C ALA A 111 0.47 5.33 -3.66
N ARG A 112 -0.04 6.04 -4.68
CA ARG A 112 -1.43 6.52 -4.70
C ARG A 112 -2.42 5.40 -4.97
N ASP A 113 -2.06 4.39 -5.79
CA ASP A 113 -2.86 3.18 -5.97
C ASP A 113 -2.98 2.40 -4.65
N ASP A 114 -1.86 2.17 -3.97
CA ASP A 114 -1.82 1.57 -2.63
C ASP A 114 -2.72 2.32 -1.62
N LEU A 115 -2.70 3.67 -1.64
CA LEU A 115 -3.55 4.50 -0.79
C LEU A 115 -5.04 4.33 -1.14
N ALA A 116 -5.40 4.40 -2.42
CA ALA A 116 -6.77 4.25 -2.87
C ALA A 116 -7.31 2.84 -2.54
N TRP A 117 -6.49 1.81 -2.69
CA TRP A 117 -6.81 0.45 -2.25
C TRP A 117 -7.08 0.38 -0.73
N ALA A 118 -6.22 0.98 0.08
CA ALA A 118 -6.38 1.00 1.53
C ALA A 118 -7.64 1.75 1.96
N LEU A 119 -7.97 2.87 1.33
CA LEU A 119 -9.23 3.60 1.53
C LEU A 119 -10.45 2.73 1.21
N GLY A 120 -10.41 1.97 0.11
CA GLY A 120 -11.46 1.00 -0.24
C GLY A 120 -11.63 -0.08 0.83
N ARG A 121 -10.53 -0.61 1.39
CA ARG A 121 -10.54 -1.57 2.49
C ARG A 121 -11.08 -0.98 3.80
N ALA A 122 -10.80 0.30 4.06
CA ALA A 122 -11.37 1.07 5.17
C ALA A 122 -12.85 1.43 4.96
N LYS A 123 -13.46 1.02 3.84
CA LYS A 123 -14.83 1.36 3.43
C LYS A 123 -15.06 2.86 3.18
N ARG A 124 -14.00 3.62 2.99
CA ARG A 124 -14.05 5.03 2.56
C ARG A 124 -14.22 5.10 1.04
N PHE A 125 -15.32 4.50 0.55
CA PHE A 125 -15.50 4.23 -0.87
C PHE A 125 -15.55 5.49 -1.73
N ASP A 126 -16.20 6.56 -1.28
CA ASP A 126 -16.28 7.79 -2.07
C ASP A 126 -14.91 8.42 -2.30
N GLU A 127 -14.04 8.39 -1.29
CA GLU A 127 -12.66 8.88 -1.40
C GLU A 127 -11.83 7.98 -2.31
N ALA A 128 -11.88 6.66 -2.09
CA ALA A 128 -11.15 5.70 -2.91
C ALA A 128 -11.54 5.80 -4.39
N LEU A 129 -12.84 5.88 -4.70
CA LEU A 129 -13.34 5.99 -6.07
C LEU A 129 -12.92 7.31 -6.73
N ALA A 130 -12.95 8.42 -5.98
CA ALA A 130 -12.52 9.72 -6.49
C ALA A 130 -11.02 9.75 -6.79
N ASP A 131 -10.21 9.09 -5.96
CA ASP A 131 -8.77 9.02 -6.16
C ASP A 131 -8.42 8.07 -7.32
N TYR A 132 -9.08 6.91 -7.44
CA TYR A 132 -8.89 6.02 -8.59
C TYR A 132 -9.22 6.68 -9.92
N LEU A 133 -10.30 7.47 -10.03
CA LEU A 133 -10.64 8.16 -11.27
C LEU A 133 -9.54 9.12 -11.72
N LYS A 134 -8.92 9.85 -10.79
CA LYS A 134 -7.80 10.73 -11.09
C LYS A 134 -6.57 9.91 -11.50
N LEU A 135 -6.27 8.88 -10.71
CA LEU A 135 -5.10 8.04 -10.90
C LEU A 135 -5.13 7.30 -12.24
N ILE A 136 -6.29 6.75 -12.64
CA ILE A 136 -6.46 6.12 -13.96
C ILE A 136 -6.18 7.11 -15.08
N ALA A 137 -6.71 8.33 -15.01
CA ALA A 137 -6.45 9.36 -16.01
C ALA A 137 -4.95 9.74 -16.08
N GLU A 138 -4.26 9.72 -14.96
CA GLU A 138 -2.81 9.99 -14.91
C GLU A 138 -2.01 8.81 -15.49
N TYR A 139 -2.32 7.57 -15.15
CA TYR A 139 -1.71 6.37 -15.74
C TYR A 139 -1.93 6.34 -17.26
N GLU A 140 -3.16 6.59 -17.74
CA GLU A 140 -3.45 6.64 -19.17
C GLU A 140 -2.61 7.70 -19.90
N ARG A 141 -2.42 8.85 -19.28
CA ARG A 141 -1.62 9.94 -19.86
C ARG A 141 -0.13 9.65 -19.87
N VAL A 142 0.40 9.03 -18.80
CA VAL A 142 1.86 8.80 -18.60
C VAL A 142 2.31 7.50 -19.25
N MET A 143 1.56 6.42 -19.09
CA MET A 143 1.94 5.07 -19.51
C MET A 143 1.11 4.54 -20.69
N GLY A 144 -0.10 5.08 -20.87
CA GLY A 144 -1.03 4.64 -21.92
C GLY A 144 -2.16 3.75 -21.41
N VAL A 145 -3.22 3.65 -22.21
CA VAL A 145 -4.46 2.91 -21.86
C VAL A 145 -4.28 1.39 -21.76
N ASP A 146 -3.27 0.88 -22.46
CA ASP A 146 -2.97 -0.55 -22.56
C ASP A 146 -1.86 -1.01 -21.61
N ASP A 147 -1.33 -0.09 -20.82
CA ASP A 147 -0.28 -0.40 -19.85
C ASP A 147 -0.80 -1.29 -18.71
N PRO A 148 -0.04 -2.30 -18.26
CA PRO A 148 -0.46 -3.21 -17.18
C PRO A 148 -0.88 -2.50 -15.88
N ASP A 149 -0.21 -1.42 -15.49
CA ASP A 149 -0.54 -0.67 -14.28
C ASP A 149 -1.85 0.11 -14.47
N THR A 150 -2.09 0.66 -15.67
CA THR A 150 -3.37 1.28 -16.03
C THR A 150 -4.52 0.27 -15.94
N LEU A 151 -4.34 -0.93 -16.50
CA LEU A 151 -5.35 -1.99 -16.45
C LEU A 151 -5.59 -2.47 -15.01
N THR A 152 -4.54 -2.54 -14.19
CA THR A 152 -4.62 -2.90 -12.77
C THR A 152 -5.38 -1.83 -11.97
N ALA A 153 -5.10 -0.55 -12.17
CA ALA A 153 -5.82 0.54 -11.51
C ALA A 153 -7.32 0.54 -11.88
N ARG A 154 -7.66 0.27 -13.15
CA ARG A 154 -9.05 0.10 -13.60
C ARG A 154 -9.73 -1.09 -12.89
N ASN A 155 -9.05 -2.23 -12.76
CA ASN A 155 -9.55 -3.38 -12.01
C ASN A 155 -9.81 -3.02 -10.54
N ASN A 156 -8.89 -2.33 -9.87
CA ASN A 156 -9.02 -1.93 -8.47
C ASN A 156 -10.19 -0.95 -8.27
N TYR A 157 -10.38 0.00 -9.20
CA TYR A 157 -11.53 0.89 -9.23
C TYR A 157 -12.85 0.12 -9.30
N ILE A 158 -12.95 -0.83 -10.24
CA ILE A 158 -14.17 -1.62 -10.46
C ILE A 158 -14.48 -2.52 -9.26
N CYS A 159 -13.45 -3.15 -8.66
CA CYS A 159 -13.61 -3.92 -7.43
C CYS A 159 -14.11 -3.03 -6.26
N THR A 160 -13.64 -1.79 -6.19
CA THR A 160 -14.09 -0.81 -5.19
C THR A 160 -15.55 -0.39 -5.44
N LEU A 161 -15.96 -0.16 -6.70
CA LEU A 161 -17.36 0.08 -7.07
C LEU A 161 -18.25 -1.07 -6.60
N LYS A 162 -17.88 -2.30 -6.91
CA LYS A 162 -18.64 -3.49 -6.47
C LYS A 162 -18.77 -3.55 -4.96
N ASN A 163 -17.68 -3.29 -4.22
CA ASN A 163 -17.66 -3.33 -2.77
C ASN A 163 -18.47 -2.18 -2.13
N SER A 164 -18.65 -1.06 -2.84
CA SER A 164 -19.51 0.05 -2.43
C SER A 164 -21.02 -0.20 -2.69
N GLY A 165 -21.36 -1.35 -3.32
CA GLY A 165 -22.74 -1.71 -3.67
C GLY A 165 -23.18 -1.29 -5.07
N LYS A 166 -22.34 -0.64 -5.88
CA LYS A 166 -22.62 -0.22 -7.26
C LYS A 166 -22.40 -1.38 -8.25
N ILE A 167 -23.06 -2.52 -7.99
CA ILE A 167 -22.80 -3.80 -8.69
C ILE A 167 -23.07 -3.70 -10.19
N VAL A 168 -24.18 -3.07 -10.60
CA VAL A 168 -24.56 -2.98 -12.02
C VAL A 168 -23.51 -2.20 -12.82
N GLU A 169 -23.01 -1.09 -12.26
CA GLU A 169 -21.96 -0.28 -12.86
C GLU A 169 -20.65 -1.07 -12.92
N ALA A 170 -20.28 -1.74 -11.83
CA ALA A 170 -19.08 -2.56 -11.76
C ALA A 170 -19.08 -3.69 -12.79
N VAL A 171 -20.19 -4.41 -12.98
CA VAL A 171 -20.32 -5.47 -13.98
C VAL A 171 -20.17 -4.93 -15.40
N ALA A 172 -20.78 -3.78 -15.72
CA ALA A 172 -20.66 -3.18 -17.04
C ALA A 172 -19.19 -2.82 -17.36
N LEU A 173 -18.51 -2.12 -16.45
CA LEU A 173 -17.11 -1.74 -16.62
C LEU A 173 -16.15 -2.94 -16.63
N TYR A 174 -16.50 -4.00 -15.91
CA TYR A 174 -15.66 -5.20 -15.86
C TYR A 174 -15.69 -6.00 -17.15
N ARG A 175 -16.83 -5.99 -17.89
CA ARG A 175 -16.90 -6.54 -19.25
C ARG A 175 -16.02 -5.78 -20.25
N GLU A 176 -16.02 -4.45 -20.13
CA GLU A 176 -15.15 -3.59 -20.97
C GLU A 176 -13.67 -3.87 -20.66
N LEU A 177 -13.30 -3.92 -19.38
CA LEU A 177 -11.94 -4.23 -18.96
C LEU A 177 -11.50 -5.62 -19.44
N LEU A 178 -12.36 -6.65 -19.34
CA LEU A 178 -12.03 -8.00 -19.86
C LEU A 178 -11.69 -7.95 -21.34
N SER A 179 -12.50 -7.28 -22.14
CA SER A 179 -12.24 -7.13 -23.58
C SER A 179 -10.89 -6.44 -23.86
N ASP A 180 -10.54 -5.41 -23.09
CA ASP A 180 -9.25 -4.71 -23.23
C ASP A 180 -8.09 -5.63 -22.83
N VAL A 181 -8.19 -6.33 -21.69
CA VAL A 181 -7.16 -7.24 -21.21
C VAL A 181 -6.93 -8.41 -22.17
N GLU A 182 -8.00 -9.03 -22.67
CA GLU A 182 -7.88 -10.09 -23.68
C GLU A 182 -7.23 -9.60 -24.99
N ARG A 183 -7.52 -8.36 -25.41
CA ARG A 183 -6.90 -7.74 -26.59
C ARG A 183 -5.41 -7.50 -26.39
N VAL A 184 -4.98 -7.09 -25.17
CA VAL A 184 -3.60 -6.68 -24.86
C VAL A 184 -2.73 -7.86 -24.48
N LEU A 185 -3.22 -8.74 -23.60
CA LEU A 185 -2.46 -9.83 -22.99
C LEU A 185 -2.84 -11.22 -23.58
N GLY A 186 -4.02 -11.33 -24.18
CA GLY A 186 -4.59 -12.60 -24.67
C GLY A 186 -5.57 -13.23 -23.69
N ALA A 187 -6.50 -14.03 -24.21
CA ALA A 187 -7.54 -14.69 -23.40
C ALA A 187 -6.99 -15.79 -22.46
N ASP A 188 -5.80 -16.31 -22.77
CA ASP A 188 -5.12 -17.34 -21.94
C ASP A 188 -4.29 -16.72 -20.80
N ASP A 189 -4.20 -15.39 -20.72
CA ASP A 189 -3.48 -14.69 -19.65
C ASP A 189 -4.17 -14.88 -18.31
N GLU A 190 -3.38 -14.99 -17.24
CA GLU A 190 -3.86 -15.23 -15.87
C GLU A 190 -4.78 -14.10 -15.40
N PHE A 191 -4.45 -12.84 -15.72
CA PHE A 191 -5.27 -11.69 -15.36
C PHE A 191 -6.60 -11.65 -16.11
N ALA A 192 -6.61 -12.00 -17.42
CA ALA A 192 -7.85 -12.14 -18.19
C ALA A 192 -8.76 -13.22 -17.61
N GLN A 193 -8.19 -14.37 -17.25
CA GLN A 193 -8.94 -15.47 -16.64
C GLN A 193 -9.51 -15.12 -15.28
N GLU A 194 -8.75 -14.40 -14.45
CA GLU A 194 -9.21 -13.92 -13.15
C GLU A 194 -10.40 -12.95 -13.28
N ILE A 195 -10.32 -12.00 -14.23
CA ILE A 195 -11.42 -11.07 -14.52
C ILE A 195 -12.66 -11.82 -15.00
N ALA A 196 -12.51 -12.75 -15.94
CA ALA A 196 -13.62 -13.55 -16.48
C ALA A 196 -14.31 -14.37 -15.38
N GLN A 197 -13.54 -15.01 -14.50
CA GLN A 197 -14.08 -15.76 -13.38
C GLN A 197 -14.88 -14.86 -12.43
N ARG A 198 -14.31 -13.75 -12.00
CA ARG A 198 -14.99 -12.79 -11.11
C ARG A 198 -16.25 -12.20 -11.74
N LEU A 199 -16.22 -11.91 -13.04
CA LEU A 199 -17.37 -11.41 -13.77
C LEU A 199 -18.53 -12.42 -13.71
N SER A 200 -18.25 -13.71 -13.97
CA SER A 200 -19.25 -14.79 -13.86
C SER A 200 -19.86 -14.90 -12.46
N GLU A 201 -19.05 -14.72 -11.42
CA GLU A 201 -19.51 -14.73 -10.01
C GLU A 201 -20.40 -13.52 -9.68
N TRP A 202 -20.17 -12.35 -10.30
CA TRP A 202 -20.95 -11.13 -10.04
C TRP A 202 -22.26 -11.08 -10.82
N GLU A 203 -22.40 -11.87 -11.89
CA GLU A 203 -23.61 -11.99 -12.71
C GLU A 203 -24.57 -13.08 -12.20
N SER A 204 -24.11 -13.98 -11.32
CA SER A 204 -24.92 -15.05 -10.72
C SER A 204 -25.75 -14.59 -9.53
#